data_051ae7bd053b2827ba46c2322c3577a4
#
_entry.id   051ae7bd053b2827ba46c2322c3577a4
#
_cell.length_a   1.000
_cell.length_b   1.000
_cell.length_c   1.000
_cell.angle_alpha   90.00
_cell.angle_beta   90.00
_cell.angle_gamma   90.00
#
_symmetry.space_group_name_H-M   'P 1'
#
loop_
_entity.id
_entity.type
_entity.pdbx_description
1 polymer ?
#
loop_
_entity_poly.entity_id
_entity_poly.type
_entity_poly.pdbx_seq_one_letter_code
_entity_poly.pdbx_strand_id
1 'polypeptide(L)' 'MECIHCKGQMEKATAPFTVDRKGYLVHWDAIPAWVCAQCGEAYFESREVDLIQKAFLALDRESAALTASAGASNVR' A
#
# COMPACT_ATOMS: atom_id res chain seq x y z
N MET A 1 13.22 -12.96 13.30
CA MET A 1 13.13 -12.94 11.85
C MET A 1 14.34 -12.21 11.27
N GLU A 2 14.88 -12.71 10.20
CA GLU A 2 16.09 -12.17 9.60
C GLU A 2 15.78 -11.51 8.27
N CYS A 3 16.46 -10.41 8.01
CA CYS A 3 16.35 -9.73 6.71
C CYS A 3 17.06 -10.58 5.65
N ILE A 4 16.40 -10.82 4.52
CA ILE A 4 16.98 -11.65 3.48
C ILE A 4 18.06 -10.90 2.70
N HIS A 5 18.14 -9.59 2.84
CA HIS A 5 19.15 -8.80 2.14
C HIS A 5 20.44 -8.70 2.92
N CYS A 6 20.35 -8.29 4.18
CA CYS A 6 21.54 -8.00 4.95
C CYS A 6 21.70 -8.91 6.16
N LYS A 7 20.73 -9.80 6.40
CA LYS A 7 20.73 -10.72 7.52
C LYS A 7 20.65 -10.02 8.87
N GLY A 8 20.24 -8.75 8.87
CA GLY A 8 20.03 -8.04 10.10
C GLY A 8 18.75 -8.48 10.77
N GLN A 9 18.58 -8.02 11.99
CA GLN A 9 17.41 -8.38 12.79
C GLN A 9 16.22 -7.57 12.35
N MET A 10 15.08 -8.25 12.16
CA MET A 10 13.83 -7.58 11.83
C MET A 10 13.04 -7.33 13.09
N GLU A 11 12.41 -6.19 13.18
CA GLU A 11 11.60 -5.79 14.32
C GLU A 11 10.20 -5.43 13.88
N LYS A 12 9.24 -5.69 14.75
CA LYS A 12 7.87 -5.29 14.47
C LYS A 12 7.75 -3.79 14.63
N ALA A 13 7.31 -3.12 13.56
CA ALA A 13 7.20 -1.68 13.54
C ALA A 13 6.13 -1.31 12.53
N THR A 14 6.23 -0.13 11.97
CA THR A 14 5.33 0.29 10.90
C THR A 14 6.15 0.89 9.79
N ALA A 15 5.58 0.89 8.60
CA ALA A 15 6.24 1.47 7.44
C ALA A 15 5.19 2.14 6.57
N PRO A 16 5.55 3.24 5.92
CA PRO A 16 4.62 3.89 5.00
C PRO A 16 4.52 3.10 3.70
N PHE A 17 3.42 3.25 3.03
CA PHE A 17 3.22 2.57 1.76
C PHE A 17 2.45 3.50 0.83
N THR A 18 3.01 3.76 -0.33
CA THR A 18 2.39 4.63 -1.31
C THR A 18 2.32 3.89 -2.62
N VAL A 19 1.20 4.00 -3.30
CA VAL A 19 1.05 3.38 -4.60
C VAL A 19 0.30 4.32 -5.52
N ASP A 20 0.75 4.34 -6.77
CA ASP A 20 0.18 5.14 -7.83
C ASP A 20 -0.65 4.22 -8.69
N ARG A 21 -1.95 4.39 -8.65
CA ARG A 21 -2.85 3.56 -9.43
C ARG A 21 -3.48 4.38 -10.54
N LYS A 22 -4.35 3.76 -11.28
CA LYS A 22 -5.00 4.41 -12.43
C LYS A 22 -5.86 5.56 -11.97
N GLY A 23 -5.34 6.75 -12.08
CA GLY A 23 -6.11 7.94 -11.79
C GLY A 23 -6.19 8.31 -10.32
N TYR A 24 -5.46 7.64 -9.46
CA TYR A 24 -5.46 8.03 -8.05
C TYR A 24 -4.19 7.57 -7.37
N LEU A 25 -3.89 8.23 -6.27
CA LEU A 25 -2.71 7.93 -5.46
C LEU A 25 -3.18 7.54 -4.07
N VAL A 26 -2.63 6.46 -3.55
CA VAL A 26 -2.98 5.98 -2.21
C VAL A 26 -1.74 6.01 -1.35
N HIS A 27 -1.90 6.55 -0.16
CA HIS A 27 -0.80 6.62 0.79
C HIS A 27 -1.27 6.23 2.18
N TRP A 28 -0.57 5.28 2.78
CA TRP A 28 -0.76 4.95 4.18
C TRP A 28 0.47 5.41 4.94
N ASP A 29 0.25 6.13 6.01
CA ASP A 29 1.36 6.65 6.81
C ASP A 29 2.09 5.53 7.53
N ALA A 30 1.35 4.56 8.02
CA ALA A 30 1.94 3.52 8.86
C ALA A 30 1.14 2.24 8.74
N ILE A 31 1.76 1.22 8.14
CA ILE A 31 1.19 -0.10 8.06
C ILE A 31 2.05 -1.03 8.89
N PRO A 32 1.46 -1.91 9.72
CA PRO A 32 2.28 -2.84 10.49
C PRO A 32 3.18 -3.64 9.58
N ALA A 33 4.44 -3.72 9.93
CA ALA A 33 5.45 -4.34 9.09
C ALA A 33 6.60 -4.85 9.94
N TRP A 34 7.38 -5.72 9.34
CA TRP A 34 8.69 -6.10 9.89
C TRP A 34 9.72 -5.19 9.23
N VAL A 35 10.49 -4.49 10.03
CA VAL A 35 11.46 -3.53 9.53
C VAL A 35 12.84 -3.94 10.00
N CYS A 36 13.77 -4.01 9.07
CA CYS A 36 15.14 -4.36 9.39
C CYS A 36 15.81 -3.20 10.11
N ALA A 37 16.38 -3.49 11.29
CA ALA A 37 17.04 -2.47 12.07
C ALA A 37 18.34 -2.02 11.42
N GLN A 38 18.86 -2.80 10.49
CA GLN A 38 20.14 -2.53 9.90
C GLN A 38 20.05 -1.82 8.56
N CYS A 39 19.25 -2.32 7.63
CA CYS A 39 19.17 -1.73 6.29
C CYS A 39 17.87 -0.98 6.03
N GLY A 40 16.91 -1.05 6.94
CA GLY A 40 15.65 -0.33 6.78
C GLY A 40 14.64 -0.99 5.88
N GLU A 41 14.91 -2.20 5.39
CA GLU A 41 13.96 -2.92 4.55
C GLU A 41 12.69 -3.22 5.33
N ALA A 42 11.55 -3.10 4.67
CA ALA A 42 10.26 -3.35 5.31
C ALA A 42 9.54 -4.49 4.60
N TYR A 43 9.01 -5.41 5.39
CA TYR A 43 8.24 -6.53 4.86
C TYR A 43 6.87 -6.54 5.50
N PHE A 44 5.84 -6.59 4.66
CA PHE A 44 4.47 -6.68 5.14
C PHE A 44 4.06 -8.15 5.16
N GLU A 45 3.35 -8.55 6.20
CA GLU A 45 2.88 -9.93 6.29
C GLU A 45 1.69 -10.12 5.35
N SER A 46 1.37 -11.38 5.06
CA SER A 46 0.31 -11.68 4.12
C SER A 46 -1.03 -11.08 4.55
N ARG A 47 -1.26 -10.96 5.84
CA ARG A 47 -2.48 -10.35 6.35
C ARG A 47 -2.60 -8.89 5.91
N GLU A 48 -1.51 -8.15 6.04
CA GLU A 48 -1.51 -6.76 5.60
C GLU A 48 -1.60 -6.65 4.09
N VAL A 49 -0.92 -7.53 3.38
CA VAL A 49 -0.99 -7.55 1.92
C VAL A 49 -2.41 -7.82 1.46
N ASP A 50 -3.10 -8.76 2.11
CA ASP A 50 -4.49 -9.05 1.76
C ASP A 50 -5.37 -7.83 1.95
N LEU A 51 -5.20 -7.13 3.06
CA LEU A 51 -6.00 -5.94 3.34
C LEU A 51 -5.72 -4.83 2.34
N ILE A 52 -4.46 -4.67 1.98
CA ILE A 52 -4.07 -3.68 0.98
C ILE A 52 -4.72 -4.02 -0.37
N GLN A 53 -4.69 -5.29 -0.75
CA GLN A 53 -5.29 -5.70 -2.01
C GLN A 53 -6.79 -5.51 -2.02
N LYS A 54 -7.45 -5.79 -0.93
CA LYS A 54 -8.89 -5.55 -0.83
C LYS A 54 -9.21 -4.07 -0.95
N ALA A 55 -8.38 -3.24 -0.34
CA ALA A 55 -8.56 -1.80 -0.46
C ALA A 55 -8.40 -1.34 -1.90
N PHE A 56 -7.40 -1.88 -2.61
CA PHE A 56 -7.20 -1.53 -4.00
C PHE A 56 -8.39 -1.93 -4.85
N LEU A 57 -8.92 -3.12 -4.64
CA LEU A 57 -10.07 -3.57 -5.42
C LEU A 57 -11.27 -2.66 -5.22
N ALA A 58 -11.51 -2.26 -3.98
CA ALA A 58 -12.62 -1.36 -3.69
C ALA A 58 -12.38 0.01 -4.31
N LEU A 59 -11.17 0.52 -4.18
CA LEU A 59 -10.84 1.82 -4.74
C LEU A 59 -10.89 1.82 -6.26
N ASP A 60 -10.41 0.76 -6.88
CA ASP A 60 -10.46 0.65 -8.35
C ASP A 60 -11.90 0.72 -8.82
N ARG A 61 -12.80 0.00 -8.15
CA ARG A 61 -14.20 -0.01 -8.54
C ARG A 61 -14.84 1.36 -8.33
N GLU A 62 -14.60 1.96 -7.17
CA GLU A 62 -15.20 3.26 -6.88
C GLU A 62 -14.59 4.36 -7.75
N SER A 63 -13.31 4.28 -8.01
CA SER A 63 -12.65 5.25 -8.87
C SER A 63 -13.16 5.14 -10.30
N ALA A 64 -13.40 3.94 -10.76
CA ALA A 64 -13.98 3.76 -12.11
C ALA A 64 -15.34 4.40 -12.19
N ALA A 65 -16.15 4.25 -11.15
CA ALA A 65 -17.47 4.87 -11.11
C ALA A 65 -17.37 6.39 -11.10
N LEU A 66 -16.42 6.92 -10.34
CA LEU A 66 -16.21 8.36 -10.31
C LEU A 66 -15.75 8.88 -11.65
N THR A 67 -14.85 8.16 -12.30
CA THR A 67 -14.35 8.56 -13.60
C THR A 67 -15.47 8.56 -14.63
N ALA A 68 -16.32 7.55 -14.62
CA ALA A 68 -17.44 7.48 -15.52
C ALA A 68 -18.38 8.65 -15.29
N SER A 69 -18.61 8.98 -14.03
CA SER A 69 -19.47 10.09 -13.68
C SER A 69 -18.89 11.40 -14.15
N ALA A 70 -17.60 11.60 -13.92
CA ALA A 70 -16.94 12.82 -14.36
C ALA A 70 -16.93 12.94 -15.87
N GLY A 71 -16.69 11.83 -16.55
CA GLY A 71 -16.74 11.82 -18.00
C GLY A 71 -18.10 12.17 -18.53
N ALA A 72 -19.13 11.63 -17.91
CA ALA A 72 -20.50 11.89 -18.33
C ALA A 72 -20.84 13.34 -18.10
N SER A 73 -20.46 13.90 -16.98
CA SER A 73 -20.77 15.29 -16.69
C SER A 73 -19.86 16.25 -17.42
N ASN A 74 -18.72 15.77 -17.79
CA ASN A 74 -17.77 16.56 -18.52
C ASN A 74 -17.42 17.83 -17.79
N VAL A 75 -17.19 17.73 -16.57
CA VAL A 75 -16.86 18.86 -15.78
C VAL A 75 -15.46 19.28 -16.00
N ARG A 76 -15.20 20.39 -15.93
CA ARG A 76 -13.91 20.74 -15.84
C ARG A 76 -13.64 21.84 -16.28
#